data_08b5439b70082773ae63b70f55e04fd4
#
_entry.id   08b5439b70082773ae63b70f55e04fd4
#
_cell.length_a   1.000
_cell.length_b   1.000
_cell.length_c   1.000
_cell.angle_alpha   90.00
_cell.angle_beta   90.00
_cell.angle_gamma   90.00
#
_symmetry.space_group_name_H-M   'P 1'
#
loop_
_entity.id
_entity.type
_entity.pdbx_description
1 polymer ?
#
loop_
_entity_poly.entity_id
_entity_poly.type
_entity_poly.pdbx_seq_one_letter_code
_entity_poly.pdbx_strand_id
1 'polypeptide(L)'
;MVFQQFNLFNNMDVMHNLTAAPVRIKGMSQSDAQEKALELLAKVGLADRADAYPSQLSGGQKQRIAIVRSLMMDPEVMLFDEPTSALDPEMIGEVLDVMKDLAESGMTMIVVTHEMRFAREVSSRTIFLDSGVIGED
;
A
#
# COMPACT_ATOMS: atom_id res chain seq x y z
N MET A 1 -2.31 7.65 -1.79
CA MET A 1 -2.44 7.58 -0.32
C MET A 1 -3.02 6.23 0.07
N VAL A 2 -2.46 5.61 1.09
CA VAL A 2 -2.91 4.34 1.67
C VAL A 2 -3.51 4.65 3.04
N PHE A 3 -4.75 4.21 3.25
CA PHE A 3 -5.53 4.51 4.45
C PHE A 3 -5.57 3.32 5.40
N GLN A 4 -5.97 3.57 6.64
CA GLN A 4 -6.26 2.55 7.65
C GLN A 4 -7.32 1.56 7.14
N GLN A 5 -8.37 2.04 6.48
CA GLN A 5 -9.34 1.24 5.74
C GLN A 5 -8.84 1.04 4.31
N PHE A 6 -8.93 -0.17 3.81
CA PHE A 6 -8.32 -0.56 2.52
C PHE A 6 -8.90 0.16 1.31
N ASN A 7 -10.18 0.57 1.39
CA ASN A 7 -10.91 1.31 0.35
C ASN A 7 -10.86 0.66 -1.05
N LEU A 8 -10.84 -0.67 -1.10
CA LEU A 8 -11.00 -1.41 -2.35
C LEU A 8 -12.45 -1.39 -2.80
N PHE A 9 -12.66 -1.36 -4.11
CA PHE A 9 -14.00 -1.47 -4.69
C PHE A 9 -14.48 -2.92 -4.59
N ASN A 10 -15.48 -3.18 -3.74
CA ASN A 10 -15.96 -4.53 -3.46
C ASN A 10 -16.66 -5.22 -4.64
N ASN A 11 -17.12 -4.45 -5.60
CA ASN A 11 -17.78 -4.92 -6.82
C ASN A 11 -16.80 -5.17 -7.99
N MET A 12 -15.51 -5.05 -7.75
CA MET A 12 -14.43 -5.29 -8.71
C MET A 12 -13.45 -6.31 -8.15
N ASP A 13 -12.92 -7.17 -9.02
CA ASP A 13 -11.78 -8.01 -8.67
C ASP A 13 -10.50 -7.17 -8.46
N VAL A 14 -9.42 -7.82 -8.04
CA VAL A 14 -8.13 -7.17 -7.80
C VAL A 14 -7.60 -6.49 -9.06
N MET A 15 -7.62 -7.19 -10.20
CA MET A 15 -7.11 -6.64 -11.47
C MET A 15 -7.84 -5.35 -11.85
N HIS A 16 -9.17 -5.31 -11.76
CA HIS A 16 -9.94 -4.10 -12.06
C HIS A 16 -9.71 -2.97 -11.04
N ASN A 17 -9.56 -3.31 -9.75
CA ASN A 17 -9.16 -2.33 -8.73
C ASN A 17 -7.82 -1.65 -9.07
N LEU A 18 -6.87 -2.40 -9.64
CA LEU A 18 -5.53 -1.88 -9.95
C LEU A 18 -5.49 -1.11 -11.27
N THR A 19 -6.22 -1.55 -12.28
CA THR A 19 -6.11 -1.02 -13.65
C THR A 19 -7.06 0.14 -13.95
N ALA A 20 -8.13 0.31 -13.18
CA ALA A 20 -9.15 1.31 -13.46
C ALA A 20 -8.60 2.75 -13.52
N ALA A 21 -7.81 3.16 -12.54
CA ALA A 21 -7.25 4.52 -12.50
C ALA A 21 -6.16 4.76 -13.56
N PRO A 22 -5.15 3.89 -13.73
CA PRO A 22 -4.15 4.07 -14.78
C PRO A 22 -4.75 4.17 -16.18
N VAL A 23 -5.72 3.34 -16.49
CA VAL A 23 -6.38 3.36 -17.81
C VAL A 23 -7.20 4.62 -18.01
N ARG A 24 -8.04 5.00 -17.03
CA ARG A 24 -8.97 6.12 -17.16
C ARG A 24 -8.31 7.50 -17.03
N ILE A 25 -7.31 7.61 -16.15
CA ILE A 25 -6.71 8.90 -15.78
C ILE A 25 -5.41 9.14 -16.53
N LYS A 26 -4.52 8.14 -16.61
CA LYS A 26 -3.23 8.25 -17.30
C LYS A 26 -3.28 7.88 -18.76
N GLY A 27 -4.40 7.37 -19.26
CA GLY A 27 -4.53 6.91 -20.64
C GLY A 27 -3.67 5.69 -20.97
N MET A 28 -3.28 4.90 -19.96
CA MET A 28 -2.54 3.66 -20.15
C MET A 28 -3.39 2.64 -20.92
N SER A 29 -2.78 1.87 -21.84
CA SER A 29 -3.50 0.78 -22.48
C SER A 29 -3.91 -0.28 -21.45
N GLN A 30 -5.00 -0.98 -21.72
CA GLN A 30 -5.46 -2.06 -20.83
C GLN A 30 -4.38 -3.16 -20.69
N SER A 31 -3.70 -3.50 -21.77
CA SER A 31 -2.62 -4.48 -21.78
C SER A 31 -1.44 -4.06 -20.89
N ASP A 32 -0.97 -2.82 -21.05
CA ASP A 32 0.15 -2.29 -20.26
C ASP A 32 -0.22 -2.18 -18.77
N ALA A 33 -1.44 -1.79 -18.47
CA ALA A 33 -1.93 -1.71 -17.10
C ALA A 33 -2.00 -3.09 -16.43
N GLN A 34 -2.46 -4.12 -17.17
CA GLN A 34 -2.51 -5.49 -16.67
C GLN A 34 -1.10 -6.06 -16.44
N GLU A 35 -0.18 -5.85 -17.36
CA GLU A 35 1.21 -6.29 -17.21
C GLU A 35 1.86 -5.67 -15.97
N LYS A 36 1.75 -4.35 -15.81
CA LYS A 36 2.25 -3.63 -14.65
C LYS A 36 1.60 -4.11 -13.34
N ALA A 37 0.29 -4.33 -13.34
CA ALA A 37 -0.43 -4.84 -12.17
C ALA A 37 0.10 -6.22 -11.75
N LEU A 38 0.32 -7.14 -12.70
CA LEU A 38 0.87 -8.47 -12.41
C LEU A 38 2.29 -8.40 -11.85
N GLU A 39 3.15 -7.54 -12.40
CA GLU A 39 4.50 -7.33 -11.88
C GLU A 39 4.49 -6.83 -10.43
N LEU A 40 3.65 -5.85 -10.12
CA LEU A 40 3.53 -5.30 -8.78
C LEU A 40 2.89 -6.29 -7.79
N LEU A 41 1.87 -7.05 -8.23
CA LEU A 41 1.28 -8.12 -7.42
C LEU A 41 2.31 -9.20 -7.08
N ALA A 42 3.16 -9.57 -8.03
CA ALA A 42 4.24 -10.53 -7.78
C ALA A 42 5.22 -10.04 -6.71
N LYS A 43 5.57 -8.75 -6.73
CA LYS A 43 6.45 -8.15 -5.72
C LYS A 43 5.89 -8.22 -4.29
N VAL A 44 4.58 -8.20 -4.15
CA VAL A 44 3.93 -8.31 -2.83
C VAL A 44 3.40 -9.72 -2.54
N GLY A 45 3.76 -10.72 -3.36
CA GLY A 45 3.39 -12.12 -3.15
C GLY A 45 1.94 -12.47 -3.45
N LEU A 46 1.27 -11.69 -4.30
CA LEU A 46 -0.17 -11.83 -4.59
C LEU A 46 -0.49 -12.01 -6.08
N ALA A 47 0.46 -12.50 -6.89
CA ALA A 47 0.26 -12.72 -8.32
C ALA A 47 -0.91 -13.67 -8.64
N ASP A 48 -1.16 -14.65 -7.76
CA ASP A 48 -2.26 -15.62 -7.86
C ASP A 48 -3.64 -15.07 -7.43
N ARG A 49 -3.71 -13.82 -7.00
CA ARG A 49 -4.93 -13.17 -6.49
C ARG A 49 -5.53 -12.13 -7.43
N ALA A 50 -5.03 -12.03 -8.65
CA ALA A 50 -5.50 -11.04 -9.62
C ALA A 50 -7.00 -11.10 -9.91
N ASP A 51 -7.58 -12.29 -9.93
CA ASP A 51 -9.00 -12.53 -10.21
C ASP A 51 -9.87 -12.59 -8.94
N ALA A 52 -9.28 -12.47 -7.76
CA ALA A 52 -10.01 -12.50 -6.49
C ALA A 52 -10.79 -11.20 -6.26
N TYR A 53 -11.92 -11.32 -5.58
CA TYR A 53 -12.66 -10.16 -5.07
C TYR A 53 -12.22 -9.82 -3.63
N PRO A 54 -12.38 -8.57 -3.19
CA PRO A 54 -12.00 -8.18 -1.84
C PRO A 54 -12.57 -9.07 -0.73
N SER A 55 -13.79 -9.58 -0.89
CA SER A 55 -14.42 -10.50 0.07
C SER A 55 -13.68 -11.85 0.27
N GLN A 56 -12.81 -12.22 -0.68
CA GLN A 56 -12.03 -13.46 -0.69
C GLN A 56 -10.62 -13.28 -0.12
N LEU A 57 -10.29 -12.08 0.38
CA LEU A 57 -8.94 -11.68 0.78
C LEU A 57 -8.88 -11.43 2.30
N SER A 58 -7.72 -11.75 2.89
CA SER A 58 -7.40 -11.33 4.26
C SER A 58 -7.18 -9.82 4.35
N GLY A 59 -7.23 -9.26 5.56
CA GLY A 59 -6.93 -7.83 5.78
C GLY A 59 -5.54 -7.45 5.29
N GLY A 60 -4.53 -8.25 5.57
CA GLY A 60 -3.16 -8.03 5.11
C GLY A 60 -3.03 -8.08 3.58
N GLN A 61 -3.72 -9.00 2.92
CA GLN A 61 -3.81 -9.06 1.46
C GLN A 61 -4.48 -7.81 0.88
N LYS A 62 -5.61 -7.38 1.44
CA LYS A 62 -6.30 -6.15 1.01
C LYS A 62 -5.40 -4.93 1.13
N GLN A 63 -4.64 -4.81 2.22
CA GLN A 63 -3.75 -3.67 2.43
C GLN A 63 -2.56 -3.68 1.45
N ARG A 64 -1.97 -4.84 1.19
CA ARG A 64 -0.93 -4.96 0.16
C ARG A 64 -1.44 -4.58 -1.23
N ILE A 65 -2.68 -4.96 -1.56
CA ILE A 65 -3.33 -4.55 -2.82
C ILE A 65 -3.60 -3.04 -2.85
N ALA A 66 -4.00 -2.43 -1.73
CA ALA A 66 -4.17 -0.99 -1.64
C ALA A 66 -2.85 -0.23 -1.88
N ILE A 67 -1.74 -0.77 -1.38
CA ILE A 67 -0.39 -0.25 -1.67
C ILE A 67 -0.08 -0.38 -3.17
N VAL A 68 -0.27 -1.55 -3.76
CA VAL A 68 -0.05 -1.79 -5.20
C VAL A 68 -0.91 -0.84 -6.04
N ARG A 69 -2.18 -0.64 -5.68
CA ARG A 69 -3.06 0.30 -6.39
C ARG A 69 -2.49 1.71 -6.40
N SER A 70 -1.92 2.17 -5.30
CA SER A 70 -1.26 3.47 -5.25
C SER A 70 -0.01 3.51 -6.13
N LEU A 71 0.78 2.44 -6.17
CA LEU A 71 1.98 2.32 -7.00
C LEU A 71 1.68 2.29 -8.50
N MET A 72 0.50 1.82 -8.89
CA MET A 72 0.07 1.81 -10.30
C MET A 72 0.07 3.20 -10.94
N MET A 73 -0.04 4.25 -10.14
CA MET A 73 -0.07 5.65 -10.58
C MET A 73 1.32 6.30 -10.66
N ASP A 74 2.41 5.56 -10.44
CA ASP A 74 3.80 6.06 -10.42
C ASP A 74 3.97 7.30 -9.53
N PRO A 75 3.61 7.22 -8.24
CA PRO A 75 3.67 8.38 -7.36
C PRO A 75 5.12 8.78 -7.05
N GLU A 76 5.39 10.07 -6.95
CA GLU A 76 6.67 10.58 -6.44
C GLU A 76 6.75 10.46 -4.92
N VAL A 77 5.62 10.54 -4.24
CA VAL A 77 5.50 10.43 -2.78
C VAL A 77 4.33 9.52 -2.42
N MET A 78 4.56 8.57 -1.52
CA MET A 78 3.52 7.73 -0.93
C MET A 78 3.13 8.26 0.45
N LEU A 79 1.83 8.37 0.70
CA LEU A 79 1.29 8.75 2.00
C LEU A 79 0.61 7.54 2.65
N PHE A 80 0.98 7.23 3.88
CA PHE A 80 0.40 6.15 4.67
C PHE A 80 -0.21 6.71 5.96
N ASP A 81 -1.49 6.42 6.16
CA ASP A 81 -2.22 6.81 7.36
C ASP A 81 -2.58 5.57 8.17
N GLU A 82 -1.78 5.26 9.17
CA GLU A 82 -1.93 4.10 10.04
C GLU A 82 -2.23 2.78 9.30
N PRO A 83 -1.36 2.34 8.37
CA PRO A 83 -1.66 1.26 7.43
C PRO A 83 -1.86 -0.11 8.07
N THR A 84 -1.48 -0.29 9.33
CA THR A 84 -1.59 -1.56 10.07
C THR A 84 -2.67 -1.57 11.14
N SER A 85 -3.33 -0.43 11.42
CA SER A 85 -4.26 -0.29 12.55
C SER A 85 -5.51 -1.16 12.47
N ALA A 86 -5.96 -1.50 11.27
CA ALA A 86 -7.14 -2.35 11.04
C ALA A 86 -6.79 -3.83 10.85
N LEU A 87 -5.52 -4.23 11.10
CA LEU A 87 -5.03 -5.58 10.88
C LEU A 87 -4.91 -6.36 12.18
N ASP A 88 -5.14 -7.67 12.08
CA ASP A 88 -4.76 -8.61 13.12
C ASP A 88 -3.22 -8.66 13.26
N PRO A 89 -2.68 -8.87 14.48
CA PRO A 89 -1.22 -8.86 14.70
C PRO A 89 -0.41 -9.78 13.78
N GLU A 90 -0.98 -10.92 13.40
CA GLU A 90 -0.32 -11.90 12.49
C GLU A 90 -0.14 -11.37 11.06
N MET A 91 -0.94 -10.38 10.65
CA MET A 91 -0.93 -9.81 9.29
C MET A 91 -0.07 -8.54 9.18
N ILE A 92 0.30 -7.94 10.30
CA ILE A 92 1.05 -6.66 10.34
C ILE A 92 2.42 -6.82 9.68
N GLY A 93 3.13 -7.90 9.98
CA GLY A 93 4.48 -8.14 9.48
C GLY A 93 4.57 -8.10 7.96
N GLU A 94 3.67 -8.77 7.26
CA GLU A 94 3.67 -8.82 5.79
C GLU A 94 3.47 -7.44 5.14
N VAL A 95 2.66 -6.57 5.75
CA VAL A 95 2.45 -5.20 5.25
C VAL A 95 3.66 -4.33 5.53
N LEU A 96 4.26 -4.44 6.72
CA LEU A 96 5.48 -3.71 7.06
C LEU A 96 6.67 -4.12 6.19
N ASP A 97 6.79 -5.40 5.83
CA ASP A 97 7.83 -5.88 4.92
C ASP A 97 7.72 -5.23 3.54
N VAL A 98 6.51 -5.14 2.98
CA VAL A 98 6.27 -4.41 1.72
C VAL A 98 6.67 -2.94 1.84
N MET A 99 6.36 -2.29 2.96
CA MET A 99 6.74 -0.89 3.18
C MET A 99 8.26 -0.72 3.35
N LYS A 100 8.96 -1.67 3.96
CA LYS A 100 10.43 -1.70 4.03
C LYS A 100 11.04 -1.81 2.64
N ASP A 101 10.57 -2.74 1.82
CA ASP A 101 11.04 -2.91 0.44
C ASP A 101 10.87 -1.62 -0.37
N LEU A 102 9.77 -0.90 -0.19
CA LEU A 102 9.54 0.41 -0.81
C LEU A 102 10.55 1.46 -0.33
N ALA A 103 10.83 1.52 0.98
CA ALA A 103 11.83 2.43 1.53
C ALA A 103 13.23 2.14 0.97
N GLU A 104 13.62 0.88 0.92
CA GLU A 104 14.90 0.43 0.36
C GLU A 104 15.02 0.72 -1.14
N SER A 105 13.92 0.71 -1.88
CA SER A 105 13.89 1.09 -3.29
C SER A 105 14.05 2.60 -3.54
N GLY A 106 14.10 3.40 -2.47
CA GLY A 106 14.22 4.87 -2.56
C GLY A 106 12.89 5.61 -2.70
N MET A 107 11.75 4.95 -2.45
CA MET A 107 10.45 5.61 -2.48
C MET A 107 10.35 6.65 -1.36
N THR A 108 10.01 7.88 -1.71
CA THR A 108 9.70 8.91 -0.71
C THR A 108 8.36 8.63 -0.06
N MET A 109 8.35 8.52 1.27
CA MET A 109 7.15 8.17 2.01
C MET A 109 6.95 9.10 3.21
N ILE A 110 5.68 9.46 3.46
CA ILE A 110 5.25 10.05 4.73
C ILE A 110 4.32 9.03 5.39
N VAL A 111 4.69 8.59 6.59
CA VAL A 111 4.00 7.49 7.28
C VAL A 111 3.55 7.96 8.66
N VAL A 112 2.25 7.90 8.91
CA VAL A 112 1.68 8.00 10.26
C VAL A 112 1.54 6.58 10.79
N THR A 113 2.21 6.27 11.87
CA THR A 113 2.23 4.92 12.45
C THR A 113 2.53 4.95 13.94
N HIS A 114 2.09 3.93 14.65
CA HIS A 114 2.51 3.60 16.02
C HIS A 114 3.45 2.38 16.08
N GLU A 115 3.88 1.87 14.92
CA GLU A 115 4.86 0.79 14.79
C GLU A 115 6.29 1.33 14.99
N MET A 116 6.69 1.52 16.25
CA MET A 116 7.95 2.21 16.58
C MET A 116 9.20 1.51 16.08
N ARG A 117 9.19 0.16 16.03
CA ARG A 117 10.33 -0.60 15.49
C ARG A 117 10.51 -0.33 14.00
N PHE A 118 9.42 -0.41 13.25
CA PHE A 118 9.40 -0.10 11.83
C PHE A 118 9.88 1.33 11.57
N ALA A 119 9.33 2.32 12.31
CA ALA A 119 9.75 3.71 12.16
C ALA A 119 11.26 3.88 12.36
N ARG A 120 11.86 3.25 13.36
CA ARG A 120 13.32 3.32 13.62
C ARG A 120 14.17 2.67 12.53
N GLU A 121 13.67 1.60 11.92
CA GLU A 121 14.41 0.85 10.89
C GLU A 121 14.44 1.57 9.54
N VAL A 122 13.37 2.27 9.17
CA VAL A 122 13.20 2.75 7.79
C VAL A 122 13.21 4.28 7.65
N SER A 123 12.95 5.04 8.72
CA SER A 123 12.83 6.48 8.59
C SER A 123 14.17 7.19 8.60
N SER A 124 14.30 8.21 7.75
CA SER A 124 15.39 9.18 7.79
C SER A 124 15.10 10.32 8.77
N ARG A 125 13.83 10.53 9.11
CA ARG A 125 13.36 11.54 10.08
C ARG A 125 12.10 11.03 10.75
N THR A 126 12.02 11.18 12.06
CA THR A 126 10.85 10.80 12.87
C THR A 126 10.38 12.01 13.67
N ILE A 127 9.09 12.32 13.58
CA ILE A 127 8.46 13.41 14.32
C ILE A 127 7.46 12.79 15.29
N PHE A 128 7.57 13.13 16.56
CA PHE A 128 6.62 12.72 17.56
C PHE A 128 5.56 13.81 17.75
N LEU A 129 4.29 13.44 17.57
CA LEU A 129 3.15 14.32 17.72
C LEU A 129 2.42 14.01 19.05
N ASP A 130 2.22 15.01 19.87
CA ASP A 130 1.40 14.93 21.09
C ASP A 130 0.42 16.10 21.12
N SER A 131 -0.86 15.79 21.33
CA SER A 131 -1.94 16.79 21.48
C SER A 131 -1.98 17.86 20.38
N GLY A 132 -1.61 17.48 19.14
CA GLY A 132 -1.62 18.34 17.96
C GLY A 132 -0.39 19.26 17.82
N VAL A 133 0.62 19.06 18.65
CA VAL A 133 1.91 19.78 18.55
C VAL A 133 3.07 18.80 18.39
N ILE A 134 4.16 19.30 17.82
CA ILE A 134 5.41 18.53 17.71
C ILE A 134 6.06 18.50 19.09
N GLY A 135 6.16 17.31 19.69
CA GLY A 135 6.85 17.09 20.95
C GLY A 135 8.35 16.93 20.79
N GLU A 136 8.75 16.10 19.79
CA GLU A 136 10.13 15.82 19.44
C GLU A 136 10.27 15.68 17.91
N ASP A 137 11.47 15.96 17.39
CA ASP A 137 11.83 15.85 15.97
C ASP A 137 13.27 15.27 15.83
#